data_6aab5cb96454015be4cfc4f33ef26b7d
#
_entry.id   6aab5cb96454015be4cfc4f33ef26b7d
#
_cell.length_a   1.000
_cell.length_b   1.000
_cell.length_c   1.000
_cell.angle_alpha   90.00
_cell.angle_beta   90.00
_cell.angle_gamma   90.00
#
_symmetry.space_group_name_H-M   'P 1'
#
loop_
_entity.id
_entity.type
_entity.pdbx_description
1 polymer ?
#
loop_
_entity_poly.entity_id
_entity_poly.type
_entity_poly.pdbx_seq_one_letter_code
_entity_poly.pdbx_strand_id
1 'polypeptide(L)'
;MIRQDGRIVAEHARSFGRGETIYDPWHYVPVLARKPGALRNGAPFKDWVLPAAIERVRRKLASADDGNRQMVDILNAVLTDGLPAVEAACAEAIAHGVHSADVVLNILARQRDPAPPANILTPAALTLRHAPIADCARYDNLRRTI
;
A
#
# COMPACT_ATOMS: atom_id res chain seq x y z
N MET A 1 3.87 -13.52 26.92
CA MET A 1 2.49 -12.99 26.75
C MET A 1 2.34 -11.76 27.62
N ILE A 2 1.97 -10.62 27.03
CA ILE A 2 1.70 -9.34 27.73
C ILE A 2 0.21 -9.09 27.59
N ARG A 3 -0.48 -8.77 28.68
CA ARG A 3 -1.92 -8.50 28.70
C ARG A 3 -2.19 -7.09 29.21
N GLN A 4 -3.15 -6.42 28.63
CA GLN A 4 -3.72 -5.17 29.09
C GLN A 4 -5.25 -5.27 29.04
N ASP A 5 -5.91 -4.96 30.15
CA ASP A 5 -7.38 -5.03 30.31
C ASP A 5 -7.97 -6.38 29.86
N GLY A 6 -7.28 -7.50 30.21
CA GLY A 6 -7.69 -8.86 29.85
C GLY A 6 -7.39 -9.28 28.41
N ARG A 7 -6.95 -8.37 27.54
CA ARG A 7 -6.56 -8.64 26.14
C ARG A 7 -5.07 -8.89 26.02
N ILE A 8 -4.70 -9.87 25.17
CA ILE A 8 -3.30 -10.10 24.82
C ILE A 8 -2.89 -8.97 23.87
N VAL A 9 -1.93 -8.15 24.28
CA VAL A 9 -1.39 -7.05 23.48
C VAL A 9 -0.06 -7.40 22.80
N ALA A 10 0.66 -8.37 23.35
CA ALA A 10 1.87 -8.92 22.70
C ALA A 10 2.20 -10.30 23.23
N GLU A 11 2.77 -11.13 22.37
CA GLU A 11 3.30 -12.45 22.70
C GLU A 11 4.67 -12.60 22.05
N HIS A 12 5.67 -12.90 22.87
CA HIS A 12 7.04 -13.16 22.44
C HIS A 12 7.51 -14.52 22.91
N ALA A 13 8.26 -15.21 22.08
CA ALA A 13 8.95 -16.41 22.49
C ALA A 13 9.96 -16.07 23.60
N ARG A 14 10.06 -16.96 24.61
CA ARG A 14 11.05 -16.79 25.66
C ARG A 14 12.43 -17.19 25.13
N SER A 15 13.42 -16.30 25.25
CA SER A 15 14.82 -16.65 25.06
C SER A 15 15.47 -16.96 26.42
N PHE A 16 16.37 -17.93 26.42
CA PHE A 16 17.19 -18.30 27.55
C PHE A 16 18.63 -17.79 27.42
N GLY A 17 18.96 -17.08 26.33
CA GLY A 17 20.23 -16.42 26.13
C GLY A 17 20.41 -15.19 27.03
N ARG A 18 21.67 -14.77 27.23
CA ARG A 18 21.96 -13.53 27.96
C ARG A 18 22.27 -12.41 26.97
N GLY A 19 21.70 -11.22 27.21
CA GLY A 19 21.99 -10.04 26.40
C GLY A 19 21.29 -10.03 25.02
N GLU A 20 20.38 -10.95 24.76
CA GLU A 20 19.60 -10.98 23.53
C GLU A 20 18.40 -10.03 23.63
N THR A 21 18.15 -9.30 22.53
CA THR A 21 16.93 -8.51 22.36
C THR A 21 16.13 -9.12 21.25
N ILE A 22 14.90 -9.56 21.54
CA ILE A 22 13.97 -10.12 20.57
C ILE A 22 13.04 -9.02 20.10
N TYR A 23 13.08 -8.73 18.81
CA TYR A 23 12.23 -7.74 18.18
C TYR A 23 11.09 -8.42 17.43
N ASP A 24 9.89 -7.82 17.49
CA ASP A 24 8.86 -8.02 16.50
C ASP A 24 8.85 -6.79 15.59
N PRO A 25 9.26 -6.90 14.33
CA PRO A 25 9.36 -5.75 13.42
C PRO A 25 8.04 -5.02 13.23
N TRP A 26 6.91 -5.72 13.27
CA TRP A 26 5.58 -5.13 13.08
C TRP A 26 5.23 -4.08 14.14
N HIS A 27 5.74 -4.23 15.36
CA HIS A 27 5.54 -3.23 16.41
C HIS A 27 6.20 -1.87 16.09
N TYR A 28 7.19 -1.87 15.21
CA TYR A 28 7.96 -0.68 14.85
C TYR A 28 7.50 -0.03 13.54
N VAL A 29 6.67 -0.70 12.74
CA VAL A 29 6.17 -0.18 11.46
C VAL A 29 5.52 1.21 11.60
N PRO A 30 4.64 1.49 12.58
CA PRO A 30 4.03 2.81 12.73
C PRO A 30 5.05 3.94 12.97
N VAL A 31 6.21 3.61 13.57
CA VAL A 31 7.25 4.60 13.86
C VAL A 31 8.10 4.91 12.63
N LEU A 32 8.16 3.99 11.65
CA LEU A 32 8.91 4.17 10.40
C LEU A 32 8.43 5.36 9.58
N ALA A 33 7.16 5.75 9.67
CA ALA A 33 6.64 6.92 8.99
C ALA A 33 7.42 8.21 9.34
N ARG A 34 7.96 8.29 10.56
CA ARG A 34 8.80 9.41 11.02
C ARG A 34 10.27 9.26 10.65
N LYS A 35 10.76 8.03 10.46
CA LYS A 35 12.16 7.72 10.16
C LYS A 35 12.26 6.58 9.14
N PRO A 36 11.90 6.79 7.86
CA PRO A 36 11.90 5.73 6.84
C PRO A 36 13.25 5.05 6.65
N GLY A 37 14.35 5.78 6.84
CA GLY A 37 15.71 5.23 6.77
C GLY A 37 16.03 4.15 7.81
N ALA A 38 15.28 4.09 8.91
CA ALA A 38 15.44 3.05 9.92
C ALA A 38 15.06 1.65 9.39
N LEU A 39 14.24 1.57 8.34
CA LEU A 39 13.93 0.30 7.67
C LEU A 39 15.20 -0.40 7.15
N ARG A 40 16.19 0.36 6.71
CA ARG A 40 17.44 -0.17 6.16
C ARG A 40 18.42 -0.61 7.23
N ASN A 41 18.53 0.16 8.32
CA ASN A 41 19.62 0.01 9.29
C ASN A 41 19.14 -0.30 10.72
N GLY A 42 17.82 -0.30 10.97
CA GLY A 42 17.26 -0.56 12.30
C GLY A 42 17.39 -2.01 12.71
N ALA A 43 17.83 -2.25 13.95
CA ALA A 43 18.00 -3.59 14.49
C ALA A 43 16.74 -4.49 14.35
N PRO A 44 15.48 -3.99 14.52
CA PRO A 44 14.30 -4.81 14.36
C PRO A 44 14.08 -5.36 12.94
N PHE A 45 14.68 -4.74 11.92
CA PHE A 45 14.42 -5.06 10.50
C PHE A 45 15.55 -5.83 9.83
N LYS A 46 16.65 -6.09 10.55
CA LYS A 46 17.88 -6.62 9.96
C LYS A 46 17.70 -8.02 9.37
N ASP A 47 16.98 -8.88 10.09
CA ASP A 47 16.71 -10.26 9.69
C ASP A 47 15.21 -10.49 9.42
N TRP A 48 14.51 -9.43 9.05
CA TRP A 48 13.08 -9.49 8.81
C TRP A 48 12.74 -10.18 7.49
N VAL A 49 12.09 -11.33 7.61
CA VAL A 49 11.60 -12.10 6.47
C VAL A 49 10.20 -11.58 6.09
N LEU A 50 10.10 -11.01 4.91
CA LEU A 50 8.82 -10.57 4.32
C LEU A 50 8.32 -11.59 3.30
N PRO A 51 7.01 -11.66 3.04
CA PRO A 51 6.44 -12.43 1.95
C PRO A 51 7.09 -12.08 0.59
N ALA A 52 7.07 -13.03 -0.33
CA ALA A 52 7.89 -13.00 -1.54
C ALA A 52 7.62 -11.79 -2.46
N ALA A 53 6.35 -11.37 -2.62
CA ALA A 53 6.04 -10.24 -3.48
C ALA A 53 6.40 -8.91 -2.82
N ILE A 54 6.15 -8.76 -1.51
CA ILE A 54 6.57 -7.59 -0.73
C ILE A 54 8.09 -7.46 -0.76
N GLU A 55 8.83 -8.56 -0.59
CA GLU A 55 10.29 -8.56 -0.65
C GLU A 55 10.83 -8.21 -2.05
N ARG A 56 10.13 -8.62 -3.12
CA ARG A 56 10.48 -8.21 -4.50
C ARG A 56 10.31 -6.71 -4.70
N VAL A 57 9.19 -6.13 -4.21
CA VAL A 57 8.96 -4.68 -4.26
C VAL A 57 10.05 -3.96 -3.47
N ARG A 58 10.36 -4.41 -2.25
CA ARG A 58 11.43 -3.85 -1.42
C ARG A 58 12.76 -3.78 -2.16
N ARG A 59 13.16 -4.87 -2.82
CA ARG A 59 14.42 -4.92 -3.60
C ARG A 59 14.41 -3.96 -4.78
N LYS A 60 13.28 -3.80 -5.46
CA LYS A 60 13.17 -2.87 -6.58
C LYS A 60 13.18 -1.40 -6.11
N LEU A 61 12.56 -1.12 -4.98
CA LEU A 61 12.57 0.22 -4.38
C LEU A 61 13.93 0.60 -3.76
N ALA A 62 14.79 -0.34 -3.46
CA ALA A 62 16.08 -0.09 -2.80
C ALA A 62 17.01 0.85 -3.58
N SER A 63 16.85 0.96 -4.90
CA SER A 63 17.61 1.85 -5.77
C SER A 63 17.01 3.25 -5.94
N ALA A 64 15.77 3.48 -5.47
CA ALA A 64 15.11 4.78 -5.57
C ALA A 64 15.45 5.65 -4.35
N ASP A 65 15.61 6.96 -4.56
CA ASP A 65 15.94 7.91 -3.50
C ASP A 65 14.89 7.93 -2.38
N ASP A 66 13.62 7.79 -2.75
CA ASP A 66 12.48 7.73 -1.85
C ASP A 66 12.02 6.30 -1.53
N GLY A 67 12.75 5.28 -1.97
CA GLY A 67 12.36 3.87 -1.89
C GLY A 67 12.05 3.40 -0.47
N ASN A 68 12.78 3.86 0.54
CA ASN A 68 12.48 3.55 1.93
C ASN A 68 11.12 4.14 2.36
N ARG A 69 10.78 5.34 1.90
CA ARG A 69 9.50 5.98 2.20
C ARG A 69 8.35 5.22 1.55
N GLN A 70 8.46 4.91 0.27
CA GLN A 70 7.49 4.11 -0.44
C GLN A 70 7.29 2.74 0.22
N MET A 71 8.37 2.08 0.62
CA MET A 71 8.27 0.79 1.31
C MET A 71 7.56 0.91 2.67
N VAL A 72 7.80 1.98 3.41
CA VAL A 72 7.11 2.25 4.68
C VAL A 72 5.61 2.46 4.47
N ASP A 73 5.21 3.13 3.39
CA ASP A 73 3.79 3.32 3.06
C ASP A 73 3.10 1.97 2.78
N ILE A 74 3.77 1.08 2.04
CA ILE A 74 3.28 -0.30 1.79
C ILE A 74 3.18 -1.10 3.10
N LEU A 75 4.17 -1.01 3.98
CA LEU A 75 4.16 -1.71 5.26
C LEU A 75 3.06 -1.19 6.20
N ASN A 76 2.81 0.12 6.20
CA ASN A 76 1.70 0.69 6.95
C ASN A 76 0.34 0.21 6.45
N ALA A 77 0.18 -0.03 5.14
CA ALA A 77 -1.04 -0.61 4.59
C ALA A 77 -1.33 -2.01 5.16
N VAL A 78 -0.30 -2.78 5.53
CA VAL A 78 -0.48 -4.09 6.17
C VAL A 78 -1.24 -3.98 7.49
N LEU A 79 -1.05 -2.89 8.24
CA LEU A 79 -1.75 -2.67 9.51
C LEU A 79 -3.25 -2.42 9.33
N THR A 80 -3.66 -1.98 8.15
CA THR A 80 -5.06 -1.67 7.82
C THR A 80 -5.72 -2.81 7.05
N ASP A 81 -5.05 -3.32 6.01
CA ASP A 81 -5.60 -4.28 5.04
C ASP A 81 -5.23 -5.74 5.35
N GLY A 82 -4.24 -5.92 6.20
CA GLY A 82 -3.67 -7.22 6.50
C GLY A 82 -2.60 -7.67 5.49
N LEU A 83 -1.72 -8.54 5.97
CA LEU A 83 -0.56 -9.02 5.21
C LEU A 83 -0.95 -9.73 3.89
N PRO A 84 -1.99 -10.62 3.86
CA PRO A 84 -2.36 -11.31 2.62
C PRO A 84 -2.85 -10.38 1.52
N ALA A 85 -3.62 -9.33 1.86
CA ALA A 85 -4.12 -8.37 0.88
C ALA A 85 -2.99 -7.55 0.26
N VAL A 86 -2.06 -7.06 1.09
CA VAL A 86 -0.90 -6.30 0.61
C VAL A 86 0.04 -7.17 -0.22
N GLU A 87 0.25 -8.43 0.17
CA GLU A 87 1.04 -9.40 -0.62
C GLU A 87 0.42 -9.61 -2.01
N ALA A 88 -0.90 -9.82 -2.09
CA ALA A 88 -1.62 -9.96 -3.36
C ALA A 88 -1.51 -8.70 -4.22
N ALA A 89 -1.68 -7.51 -3.63
CA ALA A 89 -1.53 -6.24 -4.34
C ALA A 89 -0.11 -6.02 -4.87
N CYS A 90 0.91 -6.37 -4.08
CA CYS A 90 2.30 -6.34 -4.54
C CYS A 90 2.55 -7.31 -5.70
N ALA A 91 1.98 -8.52 -5.64
CA ALA A 91 2.10 -9.51 -6.71
C ALA A 91 1.44 -9.01 -8.00
N GLU A 92 0.24 -8.42 -7.91
CA GLU A 92 -0.47 -7.81 -9.05
C GLU A 92 0.35 -6.65 -9.65
N ALA A 93 0.85 -5.73 -8.83
CA ALA A 93 1.69 -4.63 -9.30
C ALA A 93 2.93 -5.12 -10.06
N ILE A 94 3.63 -6.14 -9.52
CA ILE A 94 4.80 -6.75 -10.16
C ILE A 94 4.41 -7.41 -11.50
N ALA A 95 3.27 -8.09 -11.58
CA ALA A 95 2.79 -8.73 -12.82
C ALA A 95 2.56 -7.69 -13.93
N HIS A 96 2.18 -6.47 -13.56
CA HIS A 96 2.07 -5.32 -14.47
C HIS A 96 3.40 -4.57 -14.69
N GLY A 97 4.51 -5.07 -14.17
CA GLY A 97 5.83 -4.47 -14.34
C GLY A 97 6.06 -3.21 -13.48
N VAL A 98 5.18 -2.92 -12.53
CA VAL A 98 5.24 -1.72 -11.67
C VAL A 98 5.53 -2.13 -10.22
N HIS A 99 6.19 -1.25 -9.47
CA HIS A 99 6.59 -1.52 -8.09
C HIS A 99 6.49 -0.31 -7.16
N SER A 100 5.84 0.79 -7.60
CA SER A 100 5.65 1.98 -6.75
C SER A 100 4.60 1.77 -5.67
N ALA A 101 4.76 2.44 -4.54
CA ALA A 101 3.78 2.41 -3.45
C ALA A 101 2.41 2.89 -3.90
N ASP A 102 2.35 3.95 -4.72
CA ASP A 102 1.08 4.51 -5.22
C ASP A 102 0.25 3.47 -5.97
N VAL A 103 0.89 2.65 -6.81
CA VAL A 103 0.20 1.59 -7.55
C VAL A 103 -0.30 0.50 -6.61
N VAL A 104 0.52 0.04 -5.67
CA VAL A 104 0.12 -0.97 -4.68
C VAL A 104 -1.07 -0.47 -3.84
N LEU A 105 -1.01 0.78 -3.36
CA LEU A 105 -2.08 1.39 -2.57
C LEU A 105 -3.35 1.61 -3.40
N ASN A 106 -3.23 1.95 -4.69
CA ASN A 106 -4.37 2.05 -5.60
C ASN A 106 -5.05 0.69 -5.82
N ILE A 107 -4.27 -0.39 -6.00
CA ILE A 107 -4.80 -1.75 -6.10
C ILE A 107 -5.59 -2.10 -4.83
N LEU A 108 -5.03 -1.83 -3.65
CA LEU A 108 -5.70 -2.05 -2.37
C LEU A 108 -6.99 -1.23 -2.25
N ALA A 109 -6.97 0.04 -2.65
CA ALA A 109 -8.16 0.89 -2.65
C ALA A 109 -9.26 0.30 -3.53
N ARG A 110 -8.95 -0.14 -4.74
CA ARG A 110 -9.91 -0.81 -5.64
C ARG A 110 -10.47 -2.11 -5.06
N GLN A 111 -9.67 -2.86 -4.32
CA GLN A 111 -10.12 -4.10 -3.68
C GLN A 111 -11.08 -3.84 -2.50
N ARG A 112 -10.98 -2.67 -1.86
CA ARG A 112 -11.90 -2.25 -0.79
C ARG A 112 -13.23 -1.73 -1.35
N ASP A 113 -13.22 -1.14 -2.55
CA ASP A 113 -14.40 -0.59 -3.16
C ASP A 113 -15.41 -1.70 -3.50
N PRO A 114 -16.68 -1.53 -3.15
CA PRO A 114 -17.71 -2.47 -3.58
C PRO A 114 -17.76 -2.49 -5.11
N ALA A 115 -17.98 -3.67 -5.68
CA ALA A 115 -18.18 -3.79 -7.12
C ALA A 115 -19.19 -2.75 -7.60
N PRO A 116 -18.93 -2.04 -8.71
CA PRO A 116 -19.87 -1.05 -9.23
C PRO A 116 -21.24 -1.70 -9.42
N PRO A 117 -22.32 -0.99 -9.07
CA PRO A 117 -23.66 -1.55 -9.19
C PRO A 117 -23.89 -2.03 -10.62
N ALA A 118 -24.38 -3.26 -10.75
CA ALA A 118 -24.71 -3.83 -12.06
C ALA A 118 -25.71 -2.89 -12.77
N ASN A 119 -25.37 -2.53 -13.99
CA ASN A 119 -26.13 -1.71 -14.94
C ASN A 119 -27.36 -0.97 -14.38
N ILE A 120 -27.20 0.31 -14.09
CA ILE A 120 -28.33 1.19 -13.78
C ILE A 120 -29.10 1.40 -15.09
N LEU A 121 -30.28 0.80 -15.20
CA LEU A 121 -31.20 1.11 -16.29
C LEU A 121 -31.72 2.53 -16.09
N THR A 122 -31.22 3.45 -16.89
CA THR A 122 -31.62 4.85 -16.84
C THR A 122 -33.06 4.95 -17.41
N PRO A 123 -34.05 5.48 -16.66
CA PRO A 123 -35.37 5.73 -17.20
C PRO A 123 -35.31 6.58 -18.46
N ALA A 124 -36.21 6.33 -19.44
CA ALA A 124 -36.24 7.05 -20.71
C ALA A 124 -36.25 8.58 -20.55
N ALA A 125 -36.88 9.09 -19.49
CA ALA A 125 -36.92 10.52 -19.17
C ALA A 125 -35.52 11.11 -18.81
N LEU A 126 -34.58 10.29 -18.37
CA LEU A 126 -33.22 10.69 -18.02
C LEU A 126 -32.20 10.31 -19.11
N THR A 127 -32.66 9.68 -20.18
CA THR A 127 -31.79 9.33 -21.32
C THR A 127 -31.60 10.56 -22.19
N LEU A 128 -30.36 10.87 -22.55
CA LEU A 128 -30.07 11.99 -23.44
C LEU A 128 -30.72 11.73 -24.82
N ARG A 129 -31.46 12.69 -25.34
CA ARG A 129 -32.09 12.61 -26.69
C ARG A 129 -31.06 12.62 -27.80
N HIS A 130 -29.89 13.19 -27.56
CA HIS A 130 -28.77 13.25 -28.49
C HIS A 130 -27.51 12.79 -27.80
N ALA A 131 -26.68 12.02 -28.48
CA ALA A 131 -25.36 11.63 -27.97
C ALA A 131 -24.49 12.91 -27.79
N PRO A 132 -23.85 13.10 -26.62
CA PRO A 132 -22.93 14.22 -26.44
C PRO A 132 -21.76 14.05 -27.39
N ILE A 133 -21.59 14.91 -28.36
CA ILE A 133 -20.44 14.97 -29.23
C ILE A 133 -19.44 15.93 -28.59
N ALA A 134 -18.27 15.42 -28.24
CA ALA A 134 -17.20 16.25 -27.72
C ALA A 134 -16.64 17.11 -28.87
N ASP A 135 -16.84 18.43 -28.80
CA ASP A 135 -16.21 19.38 -29.71
C ASP A 135 -14.92 19.89 -29.07
N CYS A 136 -13.80 19.20 -29.36
CA CYS A 136 -12.49 19.60 -28.88
C CYS A 136 -11.98 20.89 -29.53
N ALA A 137 -12.45 21.24 -30.74
CA ALA A 137 -12.04 22.47 -31.44
C ALA A 137 -12.46 23.74 -30.70
N ARG A 138 -13.52 23.66 -29.87
CA ARG A 138 -13.94 24.74 -28.99
C ARG A 138 -12.84 25.23 -28.04
N TYR A 139 -11.93 24.34 -27.64
CA TYR A 139 -10.84 24.67 -26.71
C TYR A 139 -9.61 25.25 -27.40
N ASP A 140 -9.47 25.10 -28.72
CA ASP A 140 -8.33 25.65 -29.46
C ASP A 140 -8.35 27.17 -29.49
N ASN A 141 -9.53 27.79 -29.33
CA ASN A 141 -9.67 29.25 -29.25
C ASN A 141 -9.12 29.84 -27.94
N LEU A 142 -8.98 29.05 -26.87
CA LEU A 142 -8.42 29.49 -25.59
C LEU A 142 -6.91 29.70 -25.65
N ARG A 143 -6.22 29.14 -26.65
CA ARG A 143 -4.76 29.32 -26.86
C ARG A 143 -4.38 30.61 -27.59
N ARG A 144 -5.34 31.33 -28.16
CA ARG A 144 -5.09 32.51 -28.99
C ARG A 144 -5.17 33.85 -28.25
N THR A 145 -5.38 33.84 -26.94
CA THR A 145 -5.53 35.06 -26.13
C THR A 145 -4.32 35.26 -25.20
N ILE A 146 -3.09 35.27 -25.74
CA ILE A 146 -1.88 35.84 -25.09
C ILE A 146 -1.15 36.69 -26.15
#